data_8657ae1dd3a1fa7a0ce9998fd468b446
#
_entry.id   8657ae1dd3a1fa7a0ce9998fd468b446
#
_cell.length_a   1.000
_cell.length_b   1.000
_cell.length_c   1.000
_cell.angle_alpha   90.00
_cell.angle_beta   90.00
_cell.angle_gamma   90.00
#
_symmetry.space_group_name_H-M   'P 1'
#
loop_
_entity.id
_entity.type
_entity.pdbx_description
1 polymer ?
#
loop_
_entity_poly.entity_id
_entity_poly.type
_entity_poly.pdbx_seq_one_letter_code
_entity_poly.pdbx_strand_id
1 'polypeptide(L)'
;GKARREFFLQSFANTRFVCYNERQQEKTIMLKLVLIDGNSLLNRAFYATKLLTTKSGTPTNAVFGFIKLLLKLNGDIKPDRLVVAFDLKAPTFRHKMYDQYKATRKPMPDDLAVQMPILKSLLRSMNIAICEKEGFEADDIVGTLSRCYADTHSIIITGDRASYQLVDERTDVYITKTGVSELNKLTAGNFKEQLGYEPRQVIDIKALMGDSSDNIPGVAGIGEKTALSLIAAYDNLDNLYAHLGELRDSVRVKLEQGKDSAYLSQTLARIDRTVELGLDLDACTVRMPFSEEVRTQFLQLEFTSLLKM
;
A
#
# COMPACT_ATOMS: atom_id res chain seq x y z
N GLY A 1 -30.32 59.13 -28.09
CA GLY A 1 -29.96 58.54 -26.80
C GLY A 1 -30.53 57.14 -26.57
N LYS A 2 -31.71 56.79 -27.05
CA LYS A 2 -32.34 55.46 -26.75
C LYS A 2 -31.87 54.32 -27.67
N ALA A 3 -31.50 54.62 -28.90
CA ALA A 3 -31.09 53.60 -29.88
C ALA A 3 -29.69 52.94 -29.61
N ARG A 4 -28.81 53.55 -28.81
CA ARG A 4 -27.49 53.00 -28.45
C ARG A 4 -27.49 52.07 -27.27
N ARG A 5 -28.58 51.99 -26.49
CA ARG A 5 -28.70 51.09 -25.33
C ARG A 5 -29.25 49.70 -25.68
N GLU A 6 -30.04 49.60 -26.73
CA GLU A 6 -30.63 48.31 -27.15
C GLU A 6 -29.65 47.46 -27.94
N PHE A 7 -28.67 48.06 -28.63
CA PHE A 7 -27.65 47.31 -29.39
C PHE A 7 -26.60 46.63 -28.48
N PHE A 8 -26.42 47.16 -27.27
CA PHE A 8 -25.46 46.56 -26.30
C PHE A 8 -26.05 45.39 -25.49
N LEU A 9 -27.36 45.36 -25.34
CA LEU A 9 -28.02 44.27 -24.59
C LEU A 9 -28.32 43.04 -25.44
N GLN A 10 -28.41 43.15 -26.77
CA GLN A 10 -28.56 42.01 -27.68
C GLN A 10 -27.24 41.29 -27.96
N SER A 11 -26.10 41.96 -27.84
CA SER A 11 -24.79 41.32 -28.01
C SER A 11 -24.37 40.45 -26.84
N PHE A 12 -24.87 40.66 -25.62
CA PHE A 12 -24.56 39.85 -24.45
C PHE A 12 -25.45 38.61 -24.29
N ALA A 13 -26.61 38.59 -24.93
CA ALA A 13 -27.51 37.45 -24.86
C ALA A 13 -27.09 36.31 -25.79
N ASN A 14 -26.44 36.56 -26.90
CA ASN A 14 -25.97 35.55 -27.86
C ASN A 14 -24.60 34.91 -27.48
N THR A 15 -23.82 35.58 -26.64
CA THR A 15 -22.52 35.01 -26.20
C THR A 15 -22.64 34.05 -25.05
N ARG A 16 -23.79 33.98 -24.38
CA ARG A 16 -24.04 33.03 -23.28
C ARG A 16 -24.61 31.67 -23.72
N PHE A 17 -25.07 31.54 -24.96
CA PHE A 17 -25.66 30.30 -25.46
C PHE A 17 -24.70 29.42 -26.26
N VAL A 18 -23.52 29.91 -26.66
CA VAL A 18 -22.52 29.13 -27.39
C VAL A 18 -21.52 28.38 -26.47
N CYS A 19 -21.42 28.77 -25.18
CA CYS A 19 -20.49 28.13 -24.25
C CYS A 19 -21.08 26.94 -23.49
N TYR A 20 -22.26 26.45 -23.79
CA TYR A 20 -22.91 25.41 -22.99
C TYR A 20 -22.99 24.04 -23.66
N ASN A 21 -22.47 23.84 -24.87
CA ASN A 21 -22.60 22.58 -25.60
C ASN A 21 -21.31 21.94 -26.08
N GLU A 22 -20.13 22.39 -25.63
CA GLU A 22 -18.87 21.70 -25.91
C GLU A 22 -18.02 21.51 -24.64
N ARG A 23 -18.62 21.08 -23.53
CA ARG A 23 -17.88 20.21 -22.63
C ARG A 23 -17.99 18.79 -23.16
N GLN A 24 -17.24 18.49 -24.21
CA GLN A 24 -16.73 17.14 -24.36
C GLN A 24 -16.16 16.79 -23.00
N GLN A 25 -16.66 15.70 -22.41
CA GLN A 25 -16.00 15.03 -21.31
C GLN A 25 -14.60 14.69 -21.81
N GLU A 26 -13.62 15.56 -21.59
CA GLU A 26 -12.22 15.14 -21.57
C GLU A 26 -12.22 14.01 -20.55
N LYS A 27 -12.13 12.78 -21.06
CA LYS A 27 -11.84 11.60 -20.27
C LYS A 27 -10.51 11.93 -19.60
N THR A 28 -10.54 12.40 -18.36
CA THR A 28 -9.34 12.59 -17.57
C THR A 28 -8.64 11.26 -17.55
N ILE A 29 -7.55 11.14 -18.29
CA ILE A 29 -6.74 9.93 -18.33
C ILE A 29 -6.11 9.86 -16.96
N MET A 30 -6.63 8.98 -16.10
CA MET A 30 -6.04 8.75 -14.79
C MET A 30 -4.69 8.06 -14.97
N LEU A 31 -3.63 8.68 -14.45
CA LEU A 31 -2.29 8.10 -14.42
C LEU A 31 -2.26 6.88 -13.50
N LYS A 32 -1.55 5.84 -13.90
CA LYS A 32 -1.35 4.64 -13.08
C LYS A 32 -0.10 4.76 -12.25
N LEU A 33 -0.25 4.83 -10.94
CA LEU A 33 0.84 4.81 -9.97
C LEU A 33 0.94 3.44 -9.32
N VAL A 34 2.04 2.73 -9.55
CA VAL A 34 2.34 1.48 -8.85
C VAL A 34 3.22 1.78 -7.63
N LEU A 35 2.74 1.37 -6.47
CA LEU A 35 3.39 1.50 -5.17
C LEU A 35 3.74 0.12 -4.64
N ILE A 36 5.01 -0.13 -4.39
CA ILE A 36 5.50 -1.44 -3.95
C ILE A 36 6.01 -1.34 -2.52
N ASP A 37 5.49 -2.20 -1.64
CA ASP A 37 6.10 -2.48 -0.34
C ASP A 37 7.34 -3.36 -0.55
N GLY A 38 8.50 -2.72 -0.54
CA GLY A 38 9.77 -3.35 -0.87
C GLY A 38 10.19 -4.42 0.13
N ASN A 39 9.98 -4.17 1.44
CA ASN A 39 10.33 -5.12 2.50
C ASN A 39 9.48 -6.38 2.42
N SER A 40 8.16 -6.21 2.31
CA SER A 40 7.22 -7.32 2.22
C SER A 40 7.49 -8.19 0.99
N LEU A 41 7.66 -7.57 -0.19
CA LEU A 41 7.90 -8.34 -1.42
C LEU A 41 9.27 -8.98 -1.47
N LEU A 42 10.33 -8.32 -0.96
CA LEU A 42 11.66 -8.93 -0.91
C LEU A 42 11.70 -10.14 0.03
N ASN A 43 11.07 -10.02 1.21
CA ASN A 43 10.92 -11.12 2.15
C ASN A 43 10.17 -12.29 1.50
N ARG A 44 9.05 -12.02 0.85
CA ARG A 44 8.27 -13.05 0.17
C ARG A 44 9.05 -13.69 -0.98
N ALA A 45 9.79 -12.92 -1.76
CA ALA A 45 10.65 -13.43 -2.82
C ALA A 45 11.74 -14.35 -2.28
N PHE A 46 12.32 -14.02 -1.12
CA PHE A 46 13.33 -14.84 -0.45
C PHE A 46 12.84 -16.26 -0.15
N TYR A 47 11.64 -16.38 0.43
CA TYR A 47 11.09 -17.70 0.77
C TYR A 47 10.44 -18.42 -0.41
N ALA A 48 9.98 -17.72 -1.41
CA ALA A 48 9.29 -18.32 -2.56
C ALA A 48 10.23 -18.74 -3.70
N THR A 49 11.43 -18.17 -3.77
CA THR A 49 12.41 -18.45 -4.81
C THR A 49 13.43 -19.47 -4.31
N LYS A 50 13.72 -20.51 -5.11
CA LYS A 50 14.79 -21.45 -4.79
C LYS A 50 16.09 -20.68 -4.54
N LEU A 51 16.90 -21.19 -3.60
CA LEU A 51 18.20 -20.61 -3.32
C LEU A 51 19.00 -20.43 -4.61
N LEU A 52 19.43 -19.20 -4.86
CA LEU A 52 20.33 -18.80 -5.93
C LEU A 52 21.49 -18.08 -5.31
N THR A 53 22.70 -18.44 -5.74
CA THR A 53 23.94 -17.77 -5.35
C THR A 53 24.76 -17.51 -6.59
N THR A 54 25.51 -16.43 -6.61
CA THR A 54 26.56 -16.22 -7.61
C THR A 54 27.70 -17.23 -7.41
N LYS A 55 28.59 -17.36 -8.39
CA LYS A 55 29.82 -18.19 -8.25
C LYS A 55 30.72 -17.74 -7.10
N SER A 56 30.64 -16.48 -6.69
CA SER A 56 31.34 -15.95 -5.51
C SER A 56 30.65 -16.27 -4.19
N GLY A 57 29.47 -16.94 -4.20
CA GLY A 57 28.72 -17.33 -3.00
C GLY A 57 27.71 -16.28 -2.51
N THR A 58 27.52 -15.17 -3.21
CA THR A 58 26.54 -14.15 -2.80
C THR A 58 25.11 -14.64 -3.06
N PRO A 59 24.22 -14.69 -2.04
CA PRO A 59 22.82 -15.07 -2.23
C PRO A 59 22.08 -13.99 -3.04
N THR A 60 21.25 -14.43 -4.02
CA THR A 60 20.58 -13.53 -4.98
C THR A 60 19.13 -13.89 -5.26
N ASN A 61 18.62 -14.95 -4.63
CA ASN A 61 17.27 -15.48 -4.89
C ASN A 61 16.14 -14.44 -4.62
N ALA A 62 16.26 -13.66 -3.55
CA ALA A 62 15.27 -12.63 -3.21
C ALA A 62 15.27 -11.49 -4.25
N VAL A 63 16.46 -11.02 -4.62
CA VAL A 63 16.62 -9.98 -5.66
C VAL A 63 16.07 -10.48 -6.99
N PHE A 64 16.42 -11.70 -7.39
CA PHE A 64 15.93 -12.30 -8.63
C PHE A 64 14.40 -12.39 -8.65
N GLY A 65 13.79 -12.91 -7.58
CA GLY A 65 12.33 -13.04 -7.47
C GLY A 65 11.64 -11.69 -7.49
N PHE A 66 12.20 -10.70 -6.78
CA PHE A 66 11.67 -9.32 -6.77
C PHE A 66 11.71 -8.69 -8.16
N ILE A 67 12.86 -8.71 -8.83
CA ILE A 67 13.01 -8.11 -10.17
C ILE A 67 12.11 -8.83 -11.19
N LYS A 68 12.01 -10.16 -11.13
CA LYS A 68 11.11 -10.92 -12.01
C LYS A 68 9.64 -10.48 -11.83
N LEU A 69 9.20 -10.28 -10.59
CA LEU A 69 7.86 -9.75 -10.32
C LEU A 69 7.70 -8.33 -10.84
N LEU A 70 8.66 -7.45 -10.56
CA LEU A 70 8.66 -6.06 -11.03
C LEU A 70 8.51 -5.97 -12.55
N LEU A 71 9.29 -6.77 -13.31
CA LEU A 71 9.21 -6.81 -14.77
C LEU A 71 7.84 -7.30 -15.25
N LYS A 72 7.30 -8.32 -14.60
CA LYS A 72 5.94 -8.80 -14.88
C LYS A 72 4.90 -7.71 -14.64
N LEU A 73 4.95 -7.04 -13.49
CA LEU A 73 4.03 -5.95 -13.15
C LEU A 73 4.11 -4.81 -14.15
N ASN A 74 5.33 -4.44 -14.56
CA ASN A 74 5.53 -3.42 -15.56
C ASN A 74 4.89 -3.80 -16.91
N GLY A 75 5.00 -5.05 -17.34
CA GLY A 75 4.37 -5.57 -18.56
C GLY A 75 2.84 -5.63 -18.47
N ASP A 76 2.32 -6.13 -17.34
CA ASP A 76 0.88 -6.37 -17.14
C ASP A 76 0.09 -5.08 -16.86
N ILE A 77 0.64 -4.17 -16.06
CA ILE A 77 -0.03 -2.95 -15.60
C ILE A 77 0.30 -1.76 -16.49
N LYS A 78 1.53 -1.69 -17.00
CA LYS A 78 2.08 -0.54 -17.73
C LYS A 78 1.91 0.75 -16.93
N PRO A 79 2.59 0.87 -15.78
CA PRO A 79 2.47 2.03 -14.91
C PRO A 79 3.09 3.27 -15.57
N ASP A 80 2.47 4.43 -15.36
CA ASP A 80 3.06 5.72 -15.71
C ASP A 80 4.15 6.10 -14.70
N ARG A 81 3.93 5.73 -13.42
CA ARG A 81 4.84 5.99 -12.31
C ARG A 81 4.97 4.76 -11.43
N LEU A 82 6.17 4.57 -10.86
CA LEU A 82 6.46 3.45 -9.97
C LEU A 82 7.38 3.90 -8.82
N VAL A 83 6.99 3.55 -7.60
CA VAL A 83 7.77 3.83 -6.39
C VAL A 83 7.86 2.56 -5.56
N VAL A 84 9.04 2.28 -5.03
CA VAL A 84 9.26 1.20 -4.06
C VAL A 84 9.56 1.82 -2.70
N ALA A 85 8.69 1.57 -1.73
CA ALA A 85 8.88 2.02 -0.36
C ALA A 85 9.64 0.98 0.46
N PHE A 86 10.53 1.43 1.34
CA PHE A 86 11.25 0.56 2.26
C PHE A 86 11.22 1.11 3.69
N ASP A 87 11.20 0.20 4.66
CA ASP A 87 11.42 0.52 6.07
C ASP A 87 12.90 0.89 6.31
N LEU A 88 13.11 1.84 7.20
CA LEU A 88 14.43 2.12 7.79
C LEU A 88 14.61 1.33 9.08
N LYS A 89 15.87 1.04 9.43
CA LYS A 89 16.26 0.43 10.71
C LYS A 89 16.19 1.45 11.86
N ALA A 90 15.08 2.14 11.99
CA ALA A 90 14.86 3.15 13.04
C ALA A 90 13.51 2.90 13.70
N PRO A 91 13.36 3.22 15.01
CA PRO A 91 12.07 3.14 15.67
C PRO A 91 11.06 4.06 14.99
N THR A 92 9.87 3.53 14.74
CA THR A 92 8.75 4.31 14.21
C THR A 92 7.93 4.94 15.35
N PHE A 93 6.98 5.82 15.02
CA PHE A 93 6.06 6.39 16.01
C PHE A 93 5.28 5.30 16.77
N ARG A 94 5.01 4.13 16.12
CA ARG A 94 4.34 3.00 16.78
C ARG A 94 5.21 2.38 17.87
N HIS A 95 6.52 2.25 17.67
CA HIS A 95 7.45 1.78 18.72
C HIS A 95 7.53 2.76 19.90
N LYS A 96 7.44 4.08 19.63
CA LYS A 96 7.40 5.10 20.69
C LYS A 96 6.10 5.09 21.49
N MET A 97 5.00 4.65 20.87
CA MET A 97 3.68 4.55 21.47
C MET A 97 3.51 3.25 22.27
N TYR A 98 4.12 2.16 21.79
CA TYR A 98 3.99 0.83 22.38
C TYR A 98 5.29 0.04 22.23
N ASP A 99 6.05 -0.09 23.31
CA ASP A 99 7.38 -0.71 23.31
C ASP A 99 7.39 -2.18 22.84
N GLN A 100 6.25 -2.86 22.97
CA GLN A 100 6.11 -4.25 22.55
C GLN A 100 5.74 -4.39 21.06
N TYR A 101 5.52 -3.27 20.33
CA TYR A 101 5.20 -3.30 18.91
C TYR A 101 6.32 -4.02 18.12
N LYS A 102 5.94 -5.06 17.37
CA LYS A 102 6.86 -5.92 16.59
C LYS A 102 7.97 -6.62 17.40
N ALA A 103 7.92 -6.59 18.74
CA ALA A 103 8.97 -7.17 19.60
C ALA A 103 9.12 -8.70 19.42
N THR A 104 8.10 -9.39 18.95
CA THR A 104 8.11 -10.83 18.70
C THR A 104 8.64 -11.20 17.30
N ARG A 105 8.90 -10.21 16.42
CA ARG A 105 9.43 -10.48 15.07
C ARG A 105 10.84 -11.04 15.14
N LYS A 106 11.07 -12.13 14.42
CA LYS A 106 12.42 -12.68 14.26
C LYS A 106 13.30 -11.71 13.46
N PRO A 107 14.60 -11.62 13.75
CA PRO A 107 15.52 -10.82 12.95
C PRO A 107 15.53 -11.30 11.49
N MET A 108 15.84 -10.39 10.58
CA MET A 108 16.00 -10.72 9.16
C MET A 108 17.15 -11.72 9.01
N PRO A 109 16.96 -12.82 8.25
CA PRO A 109 18.05 -13.76 7.94
C PRO A 109 19.24 -13.05 7.28
N ASP A 110 20.46 -13.45 7.61
CA ASP A 110 21.67 -12.83 7.08
C ASP A 110 21.71 -12.87 5.55
N ASP A 111 21.34 -14.01 4.95
CA ASP A 111 21.25 -14.17 3.49
C ASP A 111 20.22 -13.23 2.83
N LEU A 112 19.20 -12.79 3.55
CA LEU A 112 18.26 -11.78 3.07
C LEU A 112 18.81 -10.36 3.29
N ALA A 113 19.47 -10.15 4.43
CA ALA A 113 20.02 -8.83 4.79
C ALA A 113 21.06 -8.34 3.77
N VAL A 114 21.92 -9.25 3.26
CA VAL A 114 22.91 -8.91 2.22
C VAL A 114 22.29 -8.61 0.86
N GLN A 115 21.08 -9.09 0.59
CA GLN A 115 20.38 -8.85 -0.66
C GLN A 115 19.65 -7.50 -0.72
N MET A 116 19.31 -6.90 0.42
CA MET A 116 18.61 -5.60 0.48
C MET A 116 19.42 -4.47 -0.21
N PRO A 117 20.69 -4.22 0.11
CA PRO A 117 21.48 -3.19 -0.58
C PRO A 117 21.68 -3.50 -2.06
N ILE A 118 21.80 -4.78 -2.45
CA ILE A 118 21.90 -5.19 -3.85
C ILE A 118 20.62 -4.79 -4.60
N LEU A 119 19.45 -5.11 -4.04
CA LEU A 119 18.17 -4.71 -4.64
C LEU A 119 18.05 -3.20 -4.78
N LYS A 120 18.35 -2.44 -3.73
CA LYS A 120 18.26 -0.96 -3.77
C LYS A 120 19.22 -0.35 -4.80
N SER A 121 20.43 -0.89 -4.93
CA SER A 121 21.39 -0.47 -5.96
C SER A 121 20.82 -0.71 -7.36
N LEU A 122 20.29 -1.91 -7.60
CA LEU A 122 19.72 -2.29 -8.89
C LEU A 122 18.50 -1.45 -9.26
N LEU A 123 17.59 -1.18 -8.30
CA LEU A 123 16.43 -0.31 -8.53
C LEU A 123 16.86 1.12 -8.93
N ARG A 124 17.91 1.67 -8.29
CA ARG A 124 18.46 2.98 -8.66
C ARG A 124 19.00 2.99 -10.10
N SER A 125 19.78 1.97 -10.47
CA SER A 125 20.29 1.85 -11.85
C SER A 125 19.18 1.67 -12.87
N MET A 126 18.04 1.05 -12.47
CA MET A 126 16.83 0.94 -13.27
C MET A 126 16.01 2.26 -13.31
N ASN A 127 16.51 3.32 -12.66
CA ASN A 127 15.80 4.59 -12.50
C ASN A 127 14.41 4.44 -11.84
N ILE A 128 14.30 3.50 -10.90
CA ILE A 128 13.08 3.29 -10.12
C ILE A 128 13.19 4.06 -8.80
N ALA A 129 12.20 4.87 -8.51
CA ALA A 129 12.17 5.68 -7.31
C ALA A 129 12.07 4.80 -6.05
N ILE A 130 12.95 5.08 -5.09
CA ILE A 130 12.93 4.47 -3.76
C ILE A 130 12.51 5.55 -2.77
N CYS A 131 11.54 5.24 -1.92
CA CYS A 131 11.08 6.13 -0.86
C CYS A 131 11.26 5.48 0.51
N GLU A 132 11.92 6.21 1.41
CA GLU A 132 12.19 5.82 2.79
C GLU A 132 11.97 7.04 3.69
N LYS A 133 11.39 6.85 4.86
CA LYS A 133 11.17 7.95 5.80
C LYS A 133 11.42 7.50 7.23
N GLU A 134 12.32 8.18 7.92
CA GLU A 134 12.59 7.90 9.33
C GLU A 134 11.34 8.18 10.18
N GLY A 135 11.08 7.29 11.13
CA GLY A 135 9.93 7.37 12.02
C GLY A 135 8.63 6.78 11.46
N PHE A 136 8.61 6.33 10.20
CA PHE A 136 7.46 5.75 9.52
C PHE A 136 7.80 4.40 8.89
N GLU A 137 6.78 3.64 8.57
CA GLU A 137 6.90 2.34 7.90
C GLU A 137 6.59 2.47 6.40
N ALA A 138 7.00 1.46 5.61
CA ALA A 138 6.71 1.42 4.18
C ALA A 138 5.18 1.52 3.90
N ASP A 139 4.34 0.94 4.76
CA ASP A 139 2.89 1.04 4.67
C ASP A 139 2.38 2.48 4.79
N ASP A 140 2.98 3.30 5.68
CA ASP A 140 2.62 4.71 5.83
C ASP A 140 3.03 5.51 4.59
N ILE A 141 4.19 5.16 4.00
CA ILE A 141 4.67 5.78 2.76
C ILE A 141 3.73 5.47 1.60
N VAL A 142 3.40 4.18 1.37
CA VAL A 142 2.49 3.81 0.27
C VAL A 142 1.08 4.34 0.50
N GLY A 143 0.59 4.34 1.75
CA GLY A 143 -0.69 4.92 2.14
C GLY A 143 -0.76 6.43 1.87
N THR A 144 0.32 7.15 2.12
CA THR A 144 0.43 8.58 1.83
C THR A 144 0.46 8.85 0.33
N LEU A 145 1.35 8.16 -0.40
CA LEU A 145 1.49 8.34 -1.85
C LEU A 145 0.22 8.01 -2.62
N SER A 146 -0.57 7.02 -2.15
CA SER A 146 -1.84 6.64 -2.78
C SER A 146 -2.90 7.76 -2.77
N ARG A 147 -2.73 8.80 -1.95
CA ARG A 147 -3.64 9.95 -1.85
C ARG A 147 -3.12 11.24 -2.46
N CYS A 148 -1.82 11.32 -2.77
CA CYS A 148 -1.17 12.60 -3.10
C CYS A 148 -1.74 13.30 -4.32
N TYR A 149 -2.28 12.55 -5.30
CA TYR A 149 -2.73 13.13 -6.57
C TYR A 149 -4.15 12.67 -6.91
N ALA A 150 -5.01 13.65 -7.21
CA ALA A 150 -6.44 13.41 -7.48
C ALA A 150 -6.69 12.74 -8.85
N ASP A 151 -5.78 12.91 -9.80
CA ASP A 151 -5.84 12.39 -11.16
C ASP A 151 -5.11 11.04 -11.35
N THR A 152 -4.74 10.40 -10.23
CA THR A 152 -3.95 9.16 -10.24
C THR A 152 -4.76 8.00 -9.68
N HIS A 153 -4.74 6.86 -10.38
CA HIS A 153 -5.19 5.57 -9.86
C HIS A 153 -3.99 4.81 -9.32
N SER A 154 -4.01 4.51 -8.04
CA SER A 154 -2.92 3.86 -7.31
C SER A 154 -3.13 2.36 -7.23
N ILE A 155 -2.08 1.58 -7.45
CA ILE A 155 -2.07 0.13 -7.31
C ILE A 155 -0.95 -0.23 -6.33
N ILE A 156 -1.33 -0.65 -5.12
CA ILE A 156 -0.40 -1.05 -4.07
C ILE A 156 -0.11 -2.53 -4.20
N ILE A 157 1.17 -2.90 -4.26
CA ILE A 157 1.63 -4.28 -4.33
C ILE A 157 2.33 -4.63 -3.02
N THR A 158 1.75 -5.55 -2.26
CA THR A 158 2.28 -5.96 -0.94
C THR A 158 1.95 -7.42 -0.62
N GLY A 159 2.54 -7.95 0.42
CA GLY A 159 2.15 -9.21 1.07
C GLY A 159 1.42 -8.98 2.39
N ASP A 160 1.26 -7.73 2.84
CA ASP A 160 0.67 -7.39 4.13
C ASP A 160 -0.81 -7.01 4.00
N ARG A 161 -1.65 -7.67 4.79
CA ARG A 161 -3.08 -7.41 4.87
C ARG A 161 -3.44 -6.10 5.57
N ALA A 162 -2.49 -5.44 6.24
CA ALA A 162 -2.70 -4.12 6.80
C ALA A 162 -3.10 -3.11 5.73
N SER A 163 -2.54 -3.24 4.52
CA SER A 163 -2.84 -2.40 3.37
C SER A 163 -4.29 -2.53 2.85
N TYR A 164 -5.07 -3.52 3.29
CA TYR A 164 -6.48 -3.66 2.93
C TYR A 164 -7.31 -2.42 3.27
N GLN A 165 -6.95 -1.72 4.36
CA GLN A 165 -7.59 -0.47 4.76
C GLN A 165 -7.42 0.68 3.76
N LEU A 166 -6.50 0.54 2.79
CA LEU A 166 -6.19 1.55 1.79
C LEU A 166 -7.04 1.46 0.52
N VAL A 167 -7.81 0.36 0.37
CA VAL A 167 -8.67 0.17 -0.80
C VAL A 167 -9.78 1.22 -0.81
N ASP A 168 -9.86 1.96 -1.90
CA ASP A 168 -10.92 2.95 -2.17
C ASP A 168 -11.15 3.08 -3.69
N GLU A 169 -11.97 4.04 -4.13
CA GLU A 169 -12.34 4.24 -5.55
C GLU A 169 -11.13 4.55 -6.46
N ARG A 170 -9.98 4.94 -5.88
CA ARG A 170 -8.76 5.30 -6.60
C ARG A 170 -7.56 4.46 -6.22
N THR A 171 -7.73 3.52 -5.30
CA THR A 171 -6.63 2.70 -4.77
C THR A 171 -7.02 1.25 -4.77
N ASP A 172 -6.33 0.46 -5.57
CA ASP A 172 -6.40 -1.00 -5.54
C ASP A 172 -5.24 -1.58 -4.72
N VAL A 173 -5.48 -2.71 -4.05
CA VAL A 173 -4.43 -3.46 -3.36
C VAL A 173 -4.30 -4.85 -4.01
N TYR A 174 -3.12 -5.12 -4.56
CA TYR A 174 -2.77 -6.41 -5.12
C TYR A 174 -1.90 -7.15 -4.12
N ILE A 175 -2.48 -8.16 -3.46
CA ILE A 175 -1.77 -8.93 -2.44
C ILE A 175 -1.22 -10.23 -3.03
N THR A 176 0.05 -10.51 -2.72
CA THR A 176 0.68 -11.77 -3.14
C THR A 176 0.04 -12.96 -2.43
N LYS A 177 -0.39 -13.97 -3.21
CA LYS A 177 -0.90 -15.28 -2.70
C LYS A 177 0.27 -16.22 -2.42
N THR A 178 0.35 -17.31 -3.13
CA THR A 178 1.44 -18.29 -3.04
C THR A 178 2.59 -17.83 -3.94
N GLY A 179 3.78 -17.65 -3.37
CA GLY A 179 4.92 -17.11 -4.11
C GLY A 179 4.80 -15.60 -4.36
N VAL A 180 5.50 -15.09 -5.39
CA VAL A 180 5.48 -13.67 -5.78
C VAL A 180 4.73 -13.42 -7.08
N SER A 181 4.39 -14.46 -7.85
CA SER A 181 3.83 -14.32 -9.21
C SER A 181 2.31 -14.26 -9.25
N GLU A 182 1.63 -14.75 -8.21
CA GLU A 182 0.17 -14.77 -8.11
C GLU A 182 -0.34 -13.65 -7.21
N LEU A 183 -1.19 -12.78 -7.76
CA LEU A 183 -1.74 -11.63 -7.05
C LEU A 183 -3.25 -11.78 -6.92
N ASN A 184 -3.78 -11.55 -5.72
CA ASN A 184 -5.20 -11.28 -5.53
C ASN A 184 -5.43 -9.79 -5.64
N LYS A 185 -6.32 -9.40 -6.54
CA LYS A 185 -6.64 -8.00 -6.82
C LYS A 185 -7.85 -7.59 -6.00
N LEU A 186 -7.65 -6.71 -5.04
CA LEU A 186 -8.70 -6.13 -4.23
C LEU A 186 -8.96 -4.69 -4.70
N THR A 187 -10.19 -4.43 -5.10
CA THR A 187 -10.68 -3.14 -5.58
C THR A 187 -11.90 -2.73 -4.77
N ALA A 188 -12.30 -1.47 -4.80
CA ALA A 188 -13.53 -1.03 -4.14
C ALA A 188 -14.76 -1.88 -4.56
N GLY A 189 -14.81 -2.30 -5.83
CA GLY A 189 -15.93 -3.07 -6.37
C GLY A 189 -16.01 -4.53 -5.93
N ASN A 190 -14.91 -5.15 -5.50
CA ASN A 190 -14.89 -6.58 -5.15
C ASN A 190 -14.48 -6.89 -3.70
N PHE A 191 -14.02 -5.91 -2.96
CA PHE A 191 -13.45 -6.11 -1.62
C PHE A 191 -14.45 -6.76 -0.66
N LYS A 192 -15.63 -6.17 -0.54
CA LYS A 192 -16.66 -6.66 0.38
C LYS A 192 -17.16 -8.06 0.00
N GLU A 193 -17.33 -8.33 -1.29
CA GLU A 193 -17.72 -9.65 -1.77
C GLU A 193 -16.68 -10.73 -1.41
N GLN A 194 -15.38 -10.41 -1.55
CA GLN A 194 -14.31 -11.36 -1.26
C GLN A 194 -14.03 -11.55 0.23
N LEU A 195 -14.19 -10.53 1.07
CA LEU A 195 -13.72 -10.54 2.46
C LEU A 195 -14.86 -10.46 3.49
N GLY A 196 -16.07 -10.04 3.08
CA GLY A 196 -17.24 -9.96 3.95
C GLY A 196 -17.35 -8.69 4.81
N TYR A 197 -16.42 -7.73 4.64
CA TYR A 197 -16.40 -6.45 5.36
C TYR A 197 -15.86 -5.33 4.47
N GLU A 198 -16.02 -4.08 4.90
CA GLU A 198 -15.53 -2.91 4.15
C GLU A 198 -14.04 -2.62 4.43
N PRO A 199 -13.28 -2.01 3.49
CA PRO A 199 -11.88 -1.64 3.70
C PRO A 199 -11.64 -0.84 4.99
N ARG A 200 -12.49 0.14 5.29
CA ARG A 200 -12.40 0.98 6.49
C ARG A 200 -12.53 0.21 7.80
N GLN A 201 -13.19 -0.96 7.77
CA GLN A 201 -13.43 -1.81 8.94
C GLN A 201 -12.20 -2.64 9.35
N VAL A 202 -11.19 -2.75 8.48
CA VAL A 202 -9.93 -3.49 8.76
C VAL A 202 -9.28 -3.04 10.07
N ILE A 203 -9.25 -1.72 10.30
CA ILE A 203 -8.64 -1.11 11.48
C ILE A 203 -9.39 -1.54 12.74
N ASP A 204 -10.71 -1.49 12.73
CA ASP A 204 -11.56 -1.81 13.89
C ASP A 204 -11.59 -3.32 14.17
N ILE A 205 -11.54 -4.14 13.13
CA ILE A 205 -11.37 -5.60 13.28
C ILE A 205 -10.04 -5.91 13.96
N LYS A 206 -8.93 -5.30 13.52
CA LYS A 206 -7.60 -5.44 14.15
C LYS A 206 -7.57 -4.85 15.56
N ALA A 207 -8.32 -3.78 15.84
CA ALA A 207 -8.45 -3.20 17.18
C ALA A 207 -9.02 -4.20 18.18
N LEU A 208 -9.95 -5.03 17.76
CA LEU A 208 -10.60 -6.04 18.60
C LEU A 208 -9.80 -7.34 18.69
N MET A 209 -9.38 -7.91 17.54
CA MET A 209 -8.73 -9.23 17.52
C MET A 209 -7.22 -9.16 17.79
N GLY A 210 -6.62 -7.97 17.68
CA GLY A 210 -5.18 -7.80 17.67
C GLY A 210 -4.52 -8.26 16.37
N ASP A 211 -3.19 -8.21 16.35
CA ASP A 211 -2.36 -8.74 15.25
C ASP A 211 -1.08 -9.36 15.83
N SER A 212 -1.00 -10.68 15.81
CA SER A 212 0.14 -11.40 16.38
C SER A 212 1.44 -11.17 15.59
N SER A 213 1.36 -10.83 14.31
CA SER A 213 2.56 -10.56 13.48
C SER A 213 3.25 -9.27 13.87
N ASP A 214 2.47 -8.28 14.36
CA ASP A 214 2.95 -6.98 14.80
C ASP A 214 2.89 -6.80 16.32
N ASN A 215 2.52 -7.88 17.01
CA ASN A 215 2.33 -7.88 18.46
C ASN A 215 1.34 -6.77 18.95
N ILE A 216 0.29 -6.55 18.17
CA ILE A 216 -0.82 -5.65 18.52
C ILE A 216 -1.77 -6.44 19.43
N PRO A 217 -2.07 -5.94 20.66
CA PRO A 217 -2.71 -6.76 21.68
C PRO A 217 -4.18 -7.10 21.40
N GLY A 218 -4.95 -6.19 20.82
CA GLY A 218 -6.40 -6.36 20.71
C GLY A 218 -7.11 -6.38 22.06
N VAL A 219 -8.27 -7.02 22.10
CA VAL A 219 -9.04 -7.28 23.33
C VAL A 219 -8.89 -8.74 23.72
N ALA A 220 -8.41 -8.99 24.94
CA ALA A 220 -8.19 -10.35 25.44
C ALA A 220 -9.45 -11.22 25.34
N GLY A 221 -9.34 -12.37 24.65
CA GLY A 221 -10.45 -13.30 24.45
C GLY A 221 -11.45 -12.91 23.37
N ILE A 222 -11.17 -11.88 22.55
CA ILE A 222 -11.90 -11.55 21.33
C ILE A 222 -11.03 -11.99 20.13
N GLY A 223 -11.41 -13.09 19.48
CA GLY A 223 -10.73 -13.57 18.28
C GLY A 223 -11.41 -13.07 16.99
N GLU A 224 -10.82 -13.42 15.84
CA GLU A 224 -11.23 -12.98 14.51
C GLU A 224 -12.74 -13.12 14.25
N LYS A 225 -13.33 -14.30 14.50
CA LYS A 225 -14.77 -14.54 14.27
C LYS A 225 -15.67 -13.61 15.08
N THR A 226 -15.30 -13.36 16.33
CA THR A 226 -16.07 -12.45 17.21
C THR A 226 -15.90 -11.01 16.77
N ALA A 227 -14.67 -10.59 16.43
CA ALA A 227 -14.39 -9.25 15.93
C ALA A 227 -15.16 -8.95 14.65
N LEU A 228 -15.14 -9.86 13.67
CA LEU A 228 -15.90 -9.74 12.42
C LEU A 228 -17.41 -9.63 12.68
N SER A 229 -17.96 -10.47 13.57
CA SER A 229 -19.39 -10.42 13.91
C SER A 229 -19.79 -9.11 14.59
N LEU A 230 -18.94 -8.59 15.49
CA LEU A 230 -19.19 -7.33 16.18
C LEU A 230 -19.14 -6.14 15.21
N ILE A 231 -18.12 -6.06 14.37
CA ILE A 231 -17.99 -4.97 13.40
C ILE A 231 -19.05 -5.06 12.31
N ALA A 232 -19.47 -6.25 11.91
CA ALA A 232 -20.62 -6.41 11.00
C ALA A 232 -21.93 -5.89 11.59
N ALA A 233 -22.13 -6.06 12.92
CA ALA A 233 -23.36 -5.60 13.61
C ALA A 233 -23.34 -4.11 13.95
N TYR A 234 -22.19 -3.57 14.35
CA TYR A 234 -22.06 -2.21 14.89
C TYR A 234 -21.28 -1.25 13.98
N ASP A 235 -20.78 -1.72 12.84
CA ASP A 235 -20.08 -0.97 11.81
C ASP A 235 -18.65 -0.51 12.17
N ASN A 236 -18.43 0.02 13.36
CA ASN A 236 -17.13 0.51 13.82
C ASN A 236 -16.97 0.38 15.34
N LEU A 237 -15.74 0.59 15.83
CA LEU A 237 -15.38 0.45 17.23
C LEU A 237 -16.15 1.39 18.14
N ASP A 238 -16.31 2.65 17.76
CA ASP A 238 -16.99 3.66 18.57
C ASP A 238 -18.46 3.33 18.76
N ASN A 239 -19.14 2.92 17.69
CA ASN A 239 -20.54 2.52 17.75
C ASN A 239 -20.72 1.23 18.55
N LEU A 240 -19.80 0.28 18.45
CA LEU A 240 -19.79 -0.92 19.31
C LEU A 240 -19.72 -0.54 20.79
N TYR A 241 -18.81 0.36 21.18
CA TYR A 241 -18.66 0.80 22.57
C TYR A 241 -19.85 1.63 23.08
N ALA A 242 -20.58 2.30 22.20
CA ALA A 242 -21.82 3.00 22.54
C ALA A 242 -22.99 2.05 22.84
N HIS A 243 -22.94 0.78 22.36
CA HIS A 243 -24.03 -0.20 22.46
C HIS A 243 -23.65 -1.46 23.26
N LEU A 244 -22.68 -1.37 24.18
CA LEU A 244 -22.22 -2.51 24.99
C LEU A 244 -23.37 -3.20 25.77
N GLY A 245 -24.39 -2.44 26.18
CA GLY A 245 -25.55 -2.97 26.91
C GLY A 245 -26.40 -3.98 26.12
N GLU A 246 -26.26 -4.03 24.81
CA GLU A 246 -26.98 -4.98 23.94
C GLU A 246 -26.26 -6.33 23.79
N LEU A 247 -25.02 -6.41 24.28
CA LEU A 247 -24.19 -7.57 24.14
C LEU A 247 -24.40 -8.58 25.27
N ARG A 248 -24.10 -9.84 24.98
CA ARG A 248 -24.03 -10.88 26.01
C ARG A 248 -22.95 -10.52 27.02
N ASP A 249 -23.24 -10.75 28.31
CA ASP A 249 -22.32 -10.41 29.44
C ASP A 249 -20.88 -10.89 29.21
N SER A 250 -20.71 -12.11 28.70
CA SER A 250 -19.39 -12.71 28.46
C SER A 250 -18.54 -11.94 27.43
N VAL A 251 -19.17 -11.23 26.48
CA VAL A 251 -18.49 -10.39 25.47
C VAL A 251 -18.36 -8.97 26.02
N ARG A 252 -19.43 -8.44 26.62
CA ARG A 252 -19.46 -7.09 27.18
C ARG A 252 -18.34 -6.89 28.20
N VAL A 253 -18.21 -7.78 29.19
CA VAL A 253 -17.16 -7.68 30.22
C VAL A 253 -15.76 -7.65 29.61
N LYS A 254 -15.47 -8.44 28.59
CA LYS A 254 -14.17 -8.43 27.88
C LYS A 254 -13.91 -7.09 27.22
N LEU A 255 -14.91 -6.54 26.53
CA LEU A 255 -14.82 -5.24 25.86
C LEU A 255 -14.64 -4.10 26.86
N GLU A 256 -15.40 -4.10 27.97
CA GLU A 256 -15.26 -3.11 29.04
C GLU A 256 -13.85 -3.12 29.65
N GLN A 257 -13.33 -4.31 29.97
CA GLN A 257 -11.98 -4.47 30.54
C GLN A 257 -10.87 -4.16 29.52
N GLY A 258 -11.10 -4.44 28.23
CA GLY A 258 -10.13 -4.27 27.17
C GLY A 258 -10.26 -2.97 26.38
N LYS A 259 -11.05 -1.98 26.84
CA LYS A 259 -11.34 -0.76 26.09
C LYS A 259 -10.07 -0.01 25.67
N ASP A 260 -9.19 0.27 26.63
CA ASP A 260 -7.95 1.02 26.37
C ASP A 260 -7.03 0.26 25.39
N SER A 261 -6.96 -1.07 25.54
CA SER A 261 -6.20 -1.93 24.64
C SER A 261 -6.79 -1.93 23.22
N ALA A 262 -8.12 -1.89 23.06
CA ALA A 262 -8.76 -1.79 21.76
C ALA A 262 -8.41 -0.49 21.03
N TYR A 263 -8.49 0.67 21.73
CA TYR A 263 -8.15 1.96 21.11
C TYR A 263 -6.66 2.12 20.85
N LEU A 264 -5.80 1.60 21.72
CA LEU A 264 -4.37 1.50 21.44
C LEU A 264 -4.13 0.66 20.17
N SER A 265 -4.74 -0.51 20.08
CA SER A 265 -4.63 -1.43 18.94
C SER A 265 -5.18 -0.80 17.66
N GLN A 266 -6.29 -0.05 17.73
CA GLN A 266 -6.82 0.72 16.61
C GLN A 266 -5.79 1.73 16.08
N THR A 267 -5.14 2.46 16.99
CA THR A 267 -4.12 3.46 16.62
C THR A 267 -2.90 2.80 16.01
N LEU A 268 -2.42 1.68 16.56
CA LEU A 268 -1.27 0.94 16.04
C LEU A 268 -1.57 0.32 14.66
N ALA A 269 -2.79 -0.17 14.43
CA ALA A 269 -3.20 -0.78 13.17
C ALA A 269 -3.45 0.22 12.04
N ARG A 270 -3.66 1.50 12.38
CA ARG A 270 -3.94 2.55 11.41
C ARG A 270 -2.69 2.94 10.63
N ILE A 271 -2.78 2.91 9.31
CA ILE A 271 -1.75 3.44 8.41
C ILE A 271 -1.86 4.96 8.38
N ASP A 272 -0.76 5.66 8.64
CA ASP A 272 -0.68 7.11 8.48
C ASP A 272 -0.61 7.46 7.00
N ARG A 273 -1.55 8.27 6.53
CA ARG A 273 -1.65 8.70 5.14
C ARG A 273 -1.30 10.19 4.96
N THR A 274 -0.56 10.77 5.92
CA THR A 274 -0.27 12.21 5.95
C THR A 274 1.21 12.53 6.09
N VAL A 275 2.08 11.56 5.82
CA VAL A 275 3.53 11.69 5.99
C VAL A 275 4.12 12.69 4.99
N GLU A 276 4.93 13.62 5.45
CA GLU A 276 5.70 14.53 4.59
C GLU A 276 6.87 13.79 3.95
N LEU A 277 6.73 13.38 2.69
CA LEU A 277 7.70 12.53 2.00
C LEU A 277 8.74 13.30 1.21
N GLY A 278 8.41 14.49 0.72
CA GLY A 278 9.31 15.29 -0.13
C GLY A 278 9.65 14.62 -1.48
N LEU A 279 8.84 13.67 -1.93
CA LEU A 279 9.03 12.94 -3.19
C LEU A 279 8.24 13.64 -4.31
N ASP A 280 8.95 13.98 -5.39
CA ASP A 280 8.32 14.44 -6.63
C ASP A 280 7.88 13.23 -7.45
N LEU A 281 6.57 12.96 -7.51
CA LEU A 281 6.04 11.86 -8.31
C LEU A 281 6.19 12.07 -9.82
N ASP A 282 6.33 13.29 -10.30
CA ASP A 282 6.56 13.54 -11.72
C ASP A 282 7.95 13.05 -12.17
N ALA A 283 8.90 12.97 -11.23
CA ALA A 283 10.20 12.38 -11.46
C ALA A 283 10.20 10.83 -11.42
N CYS A 284 9.11 10.20 -10.96
CA CYS A 284 9.02 8.74 -10.74
C CYS A 284 8.54 7.96 -11.97
N THR A 285 8.83 8.45 -13.18
CA THR A 285 8.41 7.80 -14.43
C THR A 285 9.20 6.52 -14.72
N VAL A 286 8.51 5.48 -15.16
CA VAL A 286 9.16 4.22 -15.57
C VAL A 286 9.74 4.39 -16.96
N ARG A 287 11.03 4.09 -17.12
CA ARG A 287 11.74 4.18 -18.40
C ARG A 287 12.24 2.80 -18.82
N MET A 288 11.88 2.40 -20.03
CA MET A 288 12.33 1.17 -20.68
C MET A 288 12.80 1.50 -22.10
N PRO A 289 13.79 0.80 -22.71
CA PRO A 289 14.55 -0.33 -22.17
C PRO A 289 15.59 0.08 -21.11
N PHE A 290 16.09 -0.90 -20.38
CA PHE A 290 17.11 -0.69 -19.36
C PHE A 290 18.45 -0.23 -19.97
N SER A 291 19.20 0.53 -19.17
CA SER A 291 20.56 0.98 -19.51
C SER A 291 21.56 -0.19 -19.56
N GLU A 292 22.71 0.03 -20.21
CA GLU A 292 23.81 -0.93 -20.21
C GLU A 292 24.36 -1.19 -18.78
N GLU A 293 24.21 -0.25 -17.87
CA GLU A 293 24.55 -0.42 -16.47
C GLU A 293 23.70 -1.52 -15.81
N VAL A 294 22.38 -1.50 -16.03
CA VAL A 294 21.45 -2.55 -15.53
C VAL A 294 21.82 -3.92 -16.13
N ARG A 295 22.13 -3.97 -17.42
CA ARG A 295 22.57 -5.20 -18.09
C ARG A 295 23.85 -5.76 -17.45
N THR A 296 24.81 -4.86 -17.16
CA THR A 296 26.07 -5.23 -16.48
C THR A 296 25.80 -5.79 -15.08
N GLN A 297 24.94 -5.16 -14.31
CA GLN A 297 24.55 -5.66 -12.99
C GLN A 297 23.84 -7.01 -13.06
N PHE A 298 22.94 -7.22 -14.04
CA PHE A 298 22.32 -8.54 -14.26
C PHE A 298 23.37 -9.62 -14.56
N LEU A 299 24.39 -9.32 -15.35
CA LEU A 299 25.48 -10.25 -15.64
C LEU A 299 26.30 -10.56 -14.38
N GLN A 300 26.64 -9.56 -13.56
CA GLN A 300 27.34 -9.72 -12.30
C GLN A 300 26.56 -10.57 -11.29
N LEU A 301 25.22 -10.44 -11.27
CA LEU A 301 24.33 -11.22 -10.44
C LEU A 301 23.94 -12.58 -11.06
N GLU A 302 24.48 -12.88 -12.24
CA GLU A 302 24.19 -14.11 -13.02
C GLU A 302 22.71 -14.28 -13.43
N PHE A 303 21.98 -13.17 -13.57
CA PHE A 303 20.56 -13.13 -13.96
C PHE A 303 20.36 -13.25 -15.48
N THR A 304 20.96 -14.26 -16.09
CA THR A 304 20.96 -14.44 -17.56
C THR A 304 19.57 -14.57 -18.19
N SER A 305 18.60 -15.10 -17.43
CA SER A 305 17.20 -15.21 -17.90
C SER A 305 16.50 -13.86 -17.99
N LEU A 306 16.85 -12.89 -17.12
CA LEU A 306 16.27 -11.54 -17.15
C LEU A 306 16.80 -10.69 -18.31
N LEU A 307 17.98 -11.03 -18.86
CA LEU A 307 18.54 -10.37 -20.04
C LEU A 307 17.77 -10.64 -21.33
N LYS A 308 16.89 -11.68 -21.30
CA LYS A 308 16.09 -12.09 -22.46
C LYS A 308 14.66 -11.52 -22.43
N MET A 309 14.30 -10.88 -21.33
CA MET A 309 13.01 -10.22 -21.13
C MET A 309 13.06 -8.75 -21.56
#